data_784b4cf2d75e598ba6f9e919cad3ed1f
#
_entry.id   784b4cf2d75e598ba6f9e919cad3ed1f
#
_cell.length_a   1.000
_cell.length_b   1.000
_cell.length_c   1.000
_cell.angle_alpha   90.00
_cell.angle_beta   90.00
_cell.angle_gamma   90.00
#
_symmetry.space_group_name_H-M   'P 1'
#
loop_
_entity.id
_entity.type
_entity.pdbx_description
1 polymer ?
#
loop_
_entity_poly.entity_id
_entity_poly.type
_entity_poly.pdbx_seq_one_letter_code
_entity_poly.pdbx_strand_id
1 'polypeptide(L)'
;MTLSSLTRRALCTVSLCALAFVGLAQTATAQDAPRVKFVTNAGEFVVEVYPDKAPKTVENFLQYVRDKHYDGTIFHRVIGNFMVQGGGYDQRYIERRTRAPIEHEGREALAKGGPRNTVGTIAMARTNAPHSATSQFFINVVDNGFLDPTPQQPGYTVFGKVVSGMDTITKIKSTPTSFGGPFPSDVPRTPIVIQSASVL
;
A
#
# COMPACT_ATOMS: atom_id res chain seq x y z
N MET A 1 -44.78 -9.93 87.78
CA MET A 1 -43.43 -9.58 88.13
C MET A 1 -42.67 -9.44 86.84
N THR A 2 -42.56 -8.22 86.24
CA THR A 2 -41.41 -7.31 86.30
C THR A 2 -40.23 -7.97 85.59
N LEU A 3 -39.54 -7.48 84.55
CA LEU A 3 -39.13 -6.19 84.12
C LEU A 3 -38.66 -6.32 82.67
N SER A 4 -38.99 -5.42 81.78
CA SER A 4 -38.24 -4.22 81.40
C SER A 4 -37.04 -4.49 80.52
N SER A 5 -37.19 -4.20 79.24
CA SER A 5 -36.69 -3.12 78.38
C SER A 5 -35.19 -3.05 78.25
N LEU A 6 -34.74 -2.94 77.05
CA LEU A 6 -34.04 -1.78 76.54
C LEU A 6 -33.58 -2.01 75.06
N THR A 7 -34.22 -1.24 74.23
CA THR A 7 -33.88 -0.99 72.86
C THR A 7 -32.49 -0.34 72.73
N ARG A 8 -31.63 -0.87 71.90
CA ARG A 8 -30.51 -0.12 71.31
C ARG A 8 -30.59 -0.16 69.78
N ARG A 9 -31.01 0.95 69.26
CA ARG A 9 -30.93 1.29 67.86
C ARG A 9 -29.45 1.43 67.42
N ALA A 10 -28.94 0.55 66.60
CA ALA A 10 -27.68 0.77 65.94
C ALA A 10 -28.01 1.29 64.51
N LEU A 11 -27.71 2.55 64.26
CA LEU A 11 -27.67 3.15 62.91
C LEU A 11 -26.49 2.54 62.16
N CYS A 12 -26.79 1.72 61.16
CA CYS A 12 -25.80 1.38 60.14
C CYS A 12 -25.81 2.46 59.06
N THR A 13 -24.84 3.33 59.09
CA THR A 13 -24.55 4.24 57.97
C THR A 13 -23.91 3.45 56.82
N VAL A 14 -24.69 3.23 55.77
CA VAL A 14 -24.19 2.67 54.53
C VAL A 14 -23.43 3.78 53.76
N SER A 15 -22.11 3.71 53.81
CA SER A 15 -21.24 4.60 53.04
C SER A 15 -21.21 4.11 51.59
N LEU A 16 -21.90 4.81 50.70
CA LEU A 16 -21.95 4.54 49.27
C LEU A 16 -20.68 5.13 48.62
N CYS A 17 -19.63 4.33 48.48
CA CYS A 17 -18.45 4.68 47.67
C CYS A 17 -18.80 4.60 46.20
N ALA A 18 -19.15 5.72 45.58
CA ALA A 18 -19.25 5.85 44.14
C ALA A 18 -17.84 5.87 43.53
N LEU A 19 -17.38 4.75 43.06
CA LEU A 19 -16.19 4.65 42.21
C LEU A 19 -16.52 5.26 40.84
N ALA A 20 -16.09 6.50 40.62
CA ALA A 20 -16.11 7.14 39.31
C ALA A 20 -15.03 6.46 38.42
N PHE A 21 -15.46 5.55 37.56
CA PHE A 21 -14.63 5.08 36.45
C PHE A 21 -14.46 6.24 35.47
N VAL A 22 -13.37 6.98 35.58
CA VAL A 22 -12.92 7.89 34.54
C VAL A 22 -12.34 7.00 33.42
N GLY A 23 -13.17 6.66 32.45
CA GLY A 23 -12.74 6.00 31.24
C GLY A 23 -11.81 6.95 30.46
N LEU A 24 -10.49 6.70 30.51
CA LEU A 24 -9.57 7.30 29.55
C LEU A 24 -9.97 6.80 28.16
N ALA A 25 -10.70 7.62 27.42
CA ALA A 25 -10.84 7.45 26.00
C ALA A 25 -9.45 7.61 25.39
N GLN A 26 -8.79 6.48 25.08
CA GLN A 26 -7.60 6.48 24.26
C GLN A 26 -8.04 6.97 22.88
N THR A 27 -7.76 8.23 22.58
CA THR A 27 -7.79 8.73 21.21
C THR A 27 -6.72 7.96 20.45
N ALA A 28 -7.13 6.95 19.70
CA ALA A 28 -6.27 6.33 18.70
C ALA A 28 -5.84 7.45 17.74
N THR A 29 -4.61 7.92 17.87
CA THR A 29 -4.00 8.79 16.88
C THR A 29 -3.99 7.98 15.58
N ALA A 30 -4.75 8.43 14.59
CA ALA A 30 -4.65 7.90 13.24
C ALA A 30 -3.19 8.06 12.83
N GLN A 31 -2.45 6.95 12.78
CA GLN A 31 -1.08 6.96 12.33
C GLN A 31 -1.12 7.37 10.87
N ASP A 32 -0.41 8.46 10.51
CA ASP A 32 -0.33 8.92 9.14
C ASP A 32 0.10 7.77 8.24
N ALA A 33 -0.61 7.59 7.12
CA ALA A 33 -0.30 6.53 6.17
C ALA A 33 1.15 6.69 5.68
N PRO A 34 1.96 5.61 5.68
CA PRO A 34 3.35 5.70 5.26
C PRO A 34 3.47 6.23 3.83
N ARG A 35 4.48 7.05 3.60
CA ARG A 35 4.77 7.63 2.29
C ARG A 35 6.13 7.21 1.81
N VAL A 36 6.24 6.95 0.51
CA VAL A 36 7.51 6.61 -0.15
C VAL A 36 7.76 7.60 -1.27
N LYS A 37 8.94 8.24 -1.21
CA LYS A 37 9.44 9.11 -2.25
C LYS A 37 10.26 8.31 -3.25
N PHE A 38 9.93 8.45 -4.51
CA PHE A 38 10.72 7.96 -5.64
C PHE A 38 11.42 9.12 -6.32
N VAL A 39 12.71 9.00 -6.53
CA VAL A 39 13.53 9.90 -7.36
C VAL A 39 13.85 9.16 -8.66
N THR A 40 13.50 9.73 -9.78
CA THR A 40 13.80 9.16 -11.11
C THR A 40 14.51 10.18 -11.98
N ASN A 41 15.11 9.73 -13.10
CA ASN A 41 15.65 10.64 -14.10
C ASN A 41 14.56 11.41 -14.91
N ALA A 42 13.27 11.06 -14.71
CA ALA A 42 12.14 11.80 -15.30
C ALA A 42 11.54 12.84 -14.32
N GLY A 43 11.93 12.81 -13.04
CA GLY A 43 11.43 13.64 -11.96
C GLY A 43 11.15 12.82 -10.70
N GLU A 44 10.50 13.44 -9.71
CA GLU A 44 10.16 12.83 -8.44
C GLU A 44 8.66 12.62 -8.31
N PHE A 45 8.25 11.59 -7.54
CA PHE A 45 6.87 11.40 -7.13
C PHE A 45 6.81 10.75 -5.75
N VAL A 46 5.68 10.92 -5.06
CA VAL A 46 5.44 10.35 -3.74
C VAL A 46 4.19 9.48 -3.80
N VAL A 47 4.30 8.27 -3.29
CA VAL A 47 3.18 7.36 -3.08
C VAL A 47 2.85 7.27 -1.60
N GLU A 48 1.57 7.32 -1.26
CA GLU A 48 1.03 7.01 0.05
C GLU A 48 0.50 5.58 0.01
N VAL A 49 0.84 4.76 1.00
CA VAL A 49 0.47 3.34 1.03
C VAL A 49 -0.47 3.05 2.20
N TYR A 50 -1.35 2.06 2.06
CA TYR A 50 -2.49 1.80 2.94
C TYR A 50 -2.35 0.45 3.68
N PRO A 51 -1.58 0.38 4.78
CA PRO A 51 -1.35 -0.86 5.53
C PRO A 51 -2.62 -1.41 6.18
N ASP A 52 -3.62 -0.58 6.44
CA ASP A 52 -4.93 -0.98 6.95
C ASP A 52 -5.77 -1.74 5.90
N LYS A 53 -5.51 -1.52 4.61
CA LYS A 53 -6.21 -2.17 3.49
C LYS A 53 -5.49 -3.43 3.03
N ALA A 54 -4.18 -3.35 2.78
CA ALA A 54 -3.36 -4.42 2.24
C ALA A 54 -2.05 -4.58 3.06
N PRO A 55 -2.13 -5.07 4.31
CA PRO A 55 -0.99 -5.08 5.24
C PRO A 55 0.21 -5.88 4.74
N LYS A 56 0.01 -7.09 4.20
CA LYS A 56 1.10 -7.94 3.68
C LYS A 56 1.75 -7.31 2.45
N THR A 57 0.96 -6.74 1.57
CA THR A 57 1.43 -6.07 0.36
C THR A 57 2.25 -4.82 0.71
N VAL A 58 1.75 -4.01 1.62
CA VAL A 58 2.45 -2.79 2.06
C VAL A 58 3.74 -3.13 2.78
N GLU A 59 3.74 -4.10 3.70
CA GLU A 59 4.97 -4.51 4.40
C GLU A 59 6.02 -5.03 3.42
N ASN A 60 5.64 -5.90 2.48
CA ASN A 60 6.52 -6.40 1.42
C ASN A 60 7.11 -5.25 0.58
N PHE A 61 6.28 -4.31 0.15
CA PHE A 61 6.72 -3.15 -0.63
C PHE A 61 7.69 -2.27 0.17
N LEU A 62 7.36 -1.91 1.42
CA LEU A 62 8.22 -1.11 2.28
C LEU A 62 9.54 -1.81 2.60
N GLN A 63 9.54 -3.14 2.72
CA GLN A 63 10.77 -3.90 2.91
C GLN A 63 11.69 -3.80 1.69
N TYR A 64 11.17 -3.90 0.45
CA TYR A 64 11.95 -3.67 -0.76
C TYR A 64 12.49 -2.23 -0.84
N VAL A 65 11.73 -1.23 -0.37
CA VAL A 65 12.21 0.16 -0.27
C VAL A 65 13.38 0.27 0.71
N ARG A 66 13.26 -0.30 1.91
CA ARG A 66 14.32 -0.31 2.95
C ARG A 66 15.59 -1.04 2.47
N ASP A 67 15.43 -2.13 1.74
CA ASP A 67 16.52 -2.91 1.16
C ASP A 67 17.15 -2.23 -0.07
N LYS A 68 16.66 -1.05 -0.45
CA LYS A 68 17.10 -0.32 -1.67
C LYS A 68 16.99 -1.16 -2.95
N HIS A 69 16.06 -2.10 -2.97
CA HIS A 69 15.85 -2.98 -4.12
C HIS A 69 15.46 -2.19 -5.38
N TYR A 70 14.71 -1.10 -5.21
CA TYR A 70 14.26 -0.28 -6.34
C TYR A 70 15.34 0.63 -6.92
N ASP A 71 16.41 0.92 -6.17
CA ASP A 71 17.50 1.82 -6.61
C ASP A 71 18.22 1.21 -7.84
N GLY A 72 18.24 1.95 -8.95
CA GLY A 72 18.80 1.49 -10.23
C GLY A 72 17.89 0.58 -11.06
N THR A 73 16.68 0.28 -10.62
CA THR A 73 15.68 -0.41 -11.45
C THR A 73 15.02 0.56 -12.43
N ILE A 74 14.36 0.02 -13.45
CA ILE A 74 13.72 0.79 -14.51
C ILE A 74 12.20 0.58 -14.54
N PHE A 75 11.50 1.54 -15.14
CA PHE A 75 10.17 1.31 -15.67
C PHE A 75 10.33 0.58 -17.02
N HIS A 76 10.24 -0.74 -16.99
CA HIS A 76 10.52 -1.61 -18.12
C HIS A 76 9.32 -1.80 -19.05
N ARG A 77 8.11 -1.40 -18.62
CA ARG A 77 6.89 -1.50 -19.43
C ARG A 77 6.03 -0.25 -19.22
N VAL A 78 5.78 0.48 -20.30
CA VAL A 78 5.03 1.74 -20.30
C VAL A 78 3.99 1.70 -21.42
N ILE A 79 2.73 1.74 -21.06
CA ILE A 79 1.59 1.82 -21.98
C ILE A 79 0.78 3.05 -21.62
N GLY A 80 0.86 4.11 -22.42
CA GLY A 80 0.39 5.45 -22.13
C GLY A 80 -1.12 5.60 -21.88
N ASN A 81 -1.94 4.66 -22.32
CA ASN A 81 -3.37 4.56 -22.09
C ASN A 81 -3.74 3.37 -21.18
N PHE A 82 -2.81 2.91 -20.32
CA PHE A 82 -3.02 1.80 -19.42
C PHE A 82 -2.28 1.99 -18.09
N MET A 83 -0.97 1.71 -18.04
CA MET A 83 -0.17 1.76 -16.81
C MET A 83 1.33 1.96 -17.11
N VAL A 84 2.09 2.28 -16.08
CA VAL A 84 3.56 2.25 -16.08
C VAL A 84 4.03 1.24 -15.03
N GLN A 85 4.84 0.24 -15.44
CA GLN A 85 5.28 -0.87 -14.59
C GLN A 85 6.79 -0.85 -14.42
N GLY A 86 7.26 -1.05 -13.17
CA GLY A 86 8.67 -1.02 -12.83
C GLY A 86 9.02 -1.88 -11.61
N GLY A 87 10.25 -1.72 -11.13
CA GLY A 87 10.74 -2.31 -9.87
C GLY A 87 11.25 -3.76 -9.97
N GLY A 88 11.40 -4.32 -11.17
CA GLY A 88 11.87 -5.71 -11.32
C GLY A 88 13.18 -5.87 -12.07
N TYR A 89 13.54 -4.94 -12.94
CA TYR A 89 14.67 -5.06 -13.85
C TYR A 89 15.64 -3.89 -13.72
N ASP A 90 16.93 -4.14 -13.88
CA ASP A 90 17.93 -3.09 -14.02
C ASP A 90 18.01 -2.53 -15.45
N GLN A 91 18.89 -1.55 -15.69
CA GLN A 91 19.09 -0.91 -17.01
C GLN A 91 19.63 -1.87 -18.08
N ARG A 92 20.15 -3.04 -17.70
CA ARG A 92 20.60 -4.11 -18.63
C ARG A 92 19.52 -5.16 -18.83
N TYR A 93 18.29 -4.92 -18.31
CA TYR A 93 17.17 -5.87 -18.31
C TYR A 93 17.44 -7.16 -17.54
N ILE A 94 18.35 -7.13 -16.58
CA ILE A 94 18.57 -8.25 -15.65
C ILE A 94 17.52 -8.15 -14.54
N GLU A 95 16.76 -9.23 -14.38
CA GLU A 95 15.78 -9.31 -13.30
C GLU A 95 16.48 -9.34 -11.95
N ARG A 96 16.03 -8.49 -11.03
CA ARG A 96 16.55 -8.44 -9.67
C ARG A 96 16.05 -9.63 -8.87
N ARG A 97 16.94 -10.22 -8.06
CA ARG A 97 16.56 -11.28 -7.14
C ARG A 97 15.48 -10.78 -6.18
N THR A 98 14.42 -11.57 -6.05
CA THR A 98 13.28 -11.25 -5.19
C THR A 98 13.23 -12.09 -3.91
N ARG A 99 12.46 -11.65 -2.94
CA ARG A 99 12.02 -12.43 -1.79
C ARG A 99 10.96 -13.44 -2.23
N ALA A 100 10.51 -14.31 -1.31
CA ALA A 100 9.36 -15.18 -1.57
C ALA A 100 8.13 -14.35 -1.96
N PRO A 101 7.28 -14.88 -2.85
CA PRO A 101 6.04 -14.21 -3.23
C PRO A 101 5.09 -14.11 -2.04
N ILE A 102 4.19 -13.10 -2.10
CA ILE A 102 3.22 -12.83 -1.06
C ILE A 102 1.82 -13.32 -1.44
N GLU A 103 1.00 -13.51 -0.42
CA GLU A 103 -0.42 -13.77 -0.58
C GLU A 103 -1.14 -12.57 -1.20
N HIS A 104 -2.08 -12.84 -2.10
CA HIS A 104 -2.85 -11.81 -2.80
C HIS A 104 -3.95 -11.26 -1.89
N GLU A 105 -3.99 -9.94 -1.71
CA GLU A 105 -4.93 -9.26 -0.80
C GLU A 105 -5.99 -8.42 -1.54
N GLY A 106 -6.14 -8.55 -2.84
CA GLY A 106 -6.98 -7.63 -3.63
C GLY A 106 -8.44 -7.58 -3.20
N ARG A 107 -9.05 -8.73 -2.91
CA ARG A 107 -10.45 -8.80 -2.46
C ARG A 107 -10.63 -8.22 -1.06
N GLU A 108 -9.74 -8.57 -0.14
CA GLU A 108 -9.76 -8.05 1.23
C GLU A 108 -9.50 -6.54 1.25
N ALA A 109 -8.59 -6.05 0.44
CA ALA A 109 -8.30 -4.63 0.32
C ALA A 109 -9.55 -3.84 -0.13
N LEU A 110 -10.24 -4.31 -1.17
CA LEU A 110 -11.51 -3.70 -1.60
C LEU A 110 -12.61 -3.79 -0.54
N ALA A 111 -12.76 -4.94 0.12
CA ALA A 111 -13.76 -5.15 1.18
C ALA A 111 -13.54 -4.22 2.37
N LYS A 112 -12.28 -3.87 2.65
CA LYS A 112 -11.88 -2.86 3.66
C LYS A 112 -12.00 -1.41 3.18
N GLY A 113 -12.61 -1.17 2.02
CA GLY A 113 -12.74 0.18 1.44
C GLY A 113 -11.45 0.72 0.83
N GLY A 114 -10.53 -0.15 0.41
CA GLY A 114 -9.35 0.23 -0.36
C GLY A 114 -9.70 0.76 -1.76
N PRO A 115 -8.79 1.49 -2.41
CA PRO A 115 -9.05 2.07 -3.72
C PRO A 115 -9.13 1.00 -4.81
N ARG A 116 -9.87 1.33 -5.87
CA ARG A 116 -9.90 0.56 -7.12
C ARG A 116 -8.70 0.91 -8.00
N ASN A 117 -8.53 0.17 -9.09
CA ASN A 117 -7.52 0.49 -10.12
C ASN A 117 -7.93 1.73 -10.93
N THR A 118 -7.81 2.90 -10.33
CA THR A 118 -8.09 4.20 -10.93
C THR A 118 -6.81 5.00 -11.14
N VAL A 119 -6.88 6.10 -11.90
CA VAL A 119 -5.73 6.98 -12.18
C VAL A 119 -4.96 7.30 -10.90
N GLY A 120 -3.63 7.13 -10.96
CA GLY A 120 -2.70 7.44 -9.88
C GLY A 120 -2.58 6.36 -8.80
N THR A 121 -3.38 5.30 -8.82
CA THR A 121 -3.22 4.21 -7.86
C THR A 121 -2.04 3.31 -8.21
N ILE A 122 -1.38 2.77 -7.18
CA ILE A 122 -0.28 1.81 -7.30
C ILE A 122 -0.77 0.42 -6.90
N ALA A 123 -0.45 -0.59 -7.71
CA ALA A 123 -0.83 -1.98 -7.50
C ALA A 123 0.35 -2.93 -7.74
N MET A 124 0.31 -4.12 -7.12
CA MET A 124 1.33 -5.14 -7.30
C MET A 124 1.16 -5.85 -8.64
N ALA A 125 2.22 -5.89 -9.43
CA ALA A 125 2.30 -6.79 -10.58
C ALA A 125 2.48 -8.23 -10.10
N ARG A 126 1.97 -9.18 -10.88
CA ARG A 126 2.03 -10.62 -10.62
C ARG A 126 1.98 -11.41 -11.91
N THR A 127 2.29 -12.69 -11.84
CA THR A 127 2.04 -13.64 -12.91
C THR A 127 0.55 -14.04 -12.96
N ASN A 128 0.19 -15.02 -13.77
CA ASN A 128 -1.19 -15.55 -13.78
C ASN A 128 -1.59 -16.21 -12.45
N ALA A 129 -0.63 -16.70 -11.65
CA ALA A 129 -0.90 -17.20 -10.31
C ALA A 129 -1.24 -16.04 -9.35
N PRO A 130 -2.35 -16.10 -8.60
CA PRO A 130 -2.75 -15.01 -7.71
C PRO A 130 -1.68 -14.65 -6.66
N HIS A 131 -1.10 -15.66 -6.01
CA HIS A 131 -0.12 -15.51 -4.93
C HIS A 131 1.32 -15.49 -5.47
N SER A 132 1.60 -14.69 -6.49
CA SER A 132 2.92 -14.63 -7.15
C SER A 132 3.56 -13.24 -7.15
N ALA A 133 2.95 -12.25 -6.52
CA ALA A 133 3.51 -10.92 -6.43
C ALA A 133 4.80 -10.91 -5.59
N THR A 134 5.82 -10.19 -6.06
CA THR A 134 7.11 -10.04 -5.37
C THR A 134 7.47 -8.55 -5.22
N SER A 135 8.33 -7.99 -6.09
CA SER A 135 8.79 -6.60 -6.01
C SER A 135 8.15 -5.68 -7.04
N GLN A 136 7.70 -6.21 -8.18
CA GLN A 136 7.21 -5.37 -9.27
C GLN A 136 5.87 -4.72 -8.94
N PHE A 137 5.74 -3.47 -9.32
CA PHE A 137 4.51 -2.69 -9.18
C PHE A 137 4.17 -1.97 -10.48
N PHE A 138 2.92 -1.52 -10.58
CA PHE A 138 2.52 -0.60 -11.64
C PHE A 138 1.69 0.56 -11.08
N ILE A 139 1.73 1.68 -11.79
CA ILE A 139 0.91 2.86 -11.51
C ILE A 139 -0.09 3.00 -12.66
N ASN A 140 -1.37 3.07 -12.32
CA ASN A 140 -2.45 3.27 -13.28
C ASN A 140 -2.40 4.70 -13.83
N VAL A 141 -2.42 4.86 -15.16
CA VAL A 141 -2.41 6.16 -15.82
C VAL A 141 -3.74 6.50 -16.48
N VAL A 142 -4.68 5.58 -16.42
CA VAL A 142 -6.12 5.70 -16.71
C VAL A 142 -6.89 4.86 -15.71
N ASP A 143 -8.23 4.96 -15.72
CA ASP A 143 -9.08 4.08 -14.92
C ASP A 143 -9.16 2.69 -15.55
N ASN A 144 -8.68 1.69 -14.82
CA ASN A 144 -8.55 0.31 -15.25
C ASN A 144 -9.45 -0.63 -14.42
N GLY A 145 -10.74 -0.31 -14.30
CA GLY A 145 -11.70 -1.08 -13.49
C GLY A 145 -11.77 -2.58 -13.81
N PHE A 146 -11.36 -3.00 -15.01
CA PHE A 146 -11.24 -4.41 -15.39
C PHE A 146 -10.12 -5.16 -14.65
N LEU A 147 -9.19 -4.45 -14.00
CA LEU A 147 -8.15 -5.00 -13.13
C LEU A 147 -8.63 -5.20 -11.69
N ASP A 148 -9.81 -4.72 -11.34
CA ASP A 148 -10.34 -4.87 -9.99
C ASP A 148 -10.69 -6.33 -9.70
N PRO A 149 -10.48 -6.80 -8.47
CA PRO A 149 -10.95 -8.10 -8.02
C PRO A 149 -12.46 -8.24 -8.15
N THR A 150 -12.89 -9.40 -8.64
CA THR A 150 -14.30 -9.80 -8.70
C THR A 150 -14.47 -11.21 -8.11
N PRO A 151 -15.70 -11.72 -7.93
CA PRO A 151 -15.87 -13.13 -7.56
C PRO A 151 -15.24 -14.12 -8.54
N GLN A 152 -15.13 -13.77 -9.82
CA GLN A 152 -14.63 -14.64 -10.90
C GLN A 152 -13.12 -14.50 -11.14
N GLN A 153 -12.53 -13.37 -10.76
CA GLN A 153 -11.10 -13.12 -10.99
C GLN A 153 -10.43 -12.46 -9.79
N PRO A 154 -9.19 -12.81 -9.47
CA PRO A 154 -8.47 -12.23 -8.33
C PRO A 154 -8.16 -10.74 -8.51
N GLY A 155 -8.05 -10.24 -9.75
CA GLY A 155 -7.63 -8.88 -10.06
C GLY A 155 -6.21 -8.56 -9.59
N TYR A 156 -5.96 -7.30 -9.24
CA TYR A 156 -4.68 -6.81 -8.74
C TYR A 156 -4.88 -6.06 -7.43
N THR A 157 -3.96 -6.26 -6.48
CA THR A 157 -4.01 -5.60 -5.17
C THR A 157 -3.53 -4.17 -5.30
N VAL A 158 -4.46 -3.21 -5.24
CA VAL A 158 -4.14 -1.79 -5.06
C VAL A 158 -3.79 -1.58 -3.59
N PHE A 159 -2.62 -0.98 -3.33
CA PHE A 159 -2.11 -0.82 -1.97
C PHE A 159 -1.73 0.63 -1.63
N GLY A 160 -1.92 1.57 -2.56
CA GLY A 160 -1.60 2.98 -2.35
C GLY A 160 -1.97 3.86 -3.54
N LYS A 161 -1.53 5.12 -3.47
CA LYS A 161 -1.79 6.13 -4.49
C LYS A 161 -0.65 7.14 -4.57
N VAL A 162 -0.39 7.67 -5.75
CA VAL A 162 0.47 8.84 -5.96
C VAL A 162 -0.23 10.06 -5.37
N VAL A 163 0.42 10.72 -4.40
CA VAL A 163 -0.08 11.91 -3.71
C VAL A 163 0.67 13.18 -4.10
N SER A 164 1.82 13.03 -4.77
CA SER A 164 2.59 14.15 -5.32
C SER A 164 3.38 13.67 -6.54
N GLY A 165 3.61 14.54 -7.52
CA GLY A 165 4.43 14.25 -8.70
C GLY A 165 3.68 13.49 -9.80
N MET A 166 2.36 13.63 -9.96
CA MET A 166 1.60 13.07 -11.09
C MET A 166 2.07 13.60 -12.46
N ASP A 167 2.68 14.77 -12.51
CA ASP A 167 3.35 15.31 -13.71
C ASP A 167 4.55 14.44 -14.13
N THR A 168 5.32 13.91 -13.17
CA THR A 168 6.37 12.92 -13.43
C THR A 168 5.79 11.63 -14.04
N ILE A 169 4.70 11.11 -13.48
CA ILE A 169 4.01 9.94 -14.05
C ILE A 169 3.50 10.24 -15.45
N THR A 170 3.01 11.45 -15.70
CA THR A 170 2.57 11.89 -17.03
C THR A 170 3.72 11.97 -18.03
N LYS A 171 4.91 12.42 -17.61
CA LYS A 171 6.12 12.37 -18.45
C LYS A 171 6.51 10.92 -18.77
N ILE A 172 6.51 10.04 -17.77
CA ILE A 172 6.84 8.61 -17.95
C ILE A 172 5.88 7.97 -18.97
N LYS A 173 4.57 8.13 -18.79
CA LYS A 173 3.57 7.52 -19.70
C LYS A 173 3.63 8.02 -21.13
N SER A 174 4.17 9.22 -21.35
CA SER A 174 4.30 9.86 -22.65
C SER A 174 5.63 9.53 -23.35
N THR A 175 6.51 8.76 -22.71
CA THR A 175 7.81 8.38 -23.28
C THR A 175 7.61 7.45 -24.47
N PRO A 176 8.28 7.70 -25.61
CA PRO A 176 8.24 6.78 -26.75
C PRO A 176 8.77 5.40 -26.37
N THR A 177 8.06 4.36 -26.79
CA THR A 177 8.37 2.97 -26.47
C THR A 177 8.75 2.17 -27.71
N SER A 178 9.44 1.05 -27.54
CA SER A 178 9.80 0.06 -28.55
C SER A 178 10.05 -1.31 -27.90
N PHE A 179 10.67 -2.23 -28.60
CA PHE A 179 11.25 -3.43 -27.99
C PHE A 179 12.49 -3.06 -27.16
N GLY A 180 12.82 -3.88 -26.16
CA GLY A 180 14.02 -3.69 -25.33
C GLY A 180 14.31 -4.92 -24.46
N GLY A 181 15.57 -5.37 -24.41
CA GLY A 181 15.96 -6.58 -23.69
C GLY A 181 15.09 -7.78 -24.11
N PRO A 182 14.47 -8.51 -23.16
CA PRO A 182 13.62 -9.66 -23.44
C PRO A 182 12.18 -9.27 -23.85
N PHE A 183 11.84 -7.96 -23.86
CA PHE A 183 10.48 -7.49 -24.08
C PHE A 183 10.27 -7.09 -25.55
N PRO A 184 9.23 -7.63 -26.23
CA PRO A 184 8.98 -7.35 -27.64
C PRO A 184 8.40 -5.95 -27.91
N SER A 185 7.83 -5.28 -26.88
CA SER A 185 7.19 -3.97 -26.99
C SER A 185 7.16 -3.23 -25.65
N ASP A 186 6.67 -2.01 -25.68
CA ASP A 186 6.29 -1.18 -24.50
C ASP A 186 7.45 -0.77 -23.60
N VAL A 187 8.70 -0.96 -24.03
CA VAL A 187 9.89 -0.53 -23.29
C VAL A 187 10.24 0.91 -23.66
N PRO A 188 10.41 1.83 -22.71
CA PRO A 188 10.90 3.17 -22.98
C PRO A 188 12.21 3.16 -23.77
N ARG A 189 12.24 3.87 -24.92
CA ARG A 189 13.48 3.97 -25.76
C ARG A 189 14.64 4.60 -24.99
N THR A 190 14.33 5.56 -24.12
CA THR A 190 15.28 6.10 -23.14
C THR A 190 14.90 5.51 -21.80
N PRO A 191 15.78 4.74 -21.13
CA PRO A 191 15.47 4.12 -19.87
C PRO A 191 15.01 5.12 -18.81
N ILE A 192 13.86 4.85 -18.19
CA ILE A 192 13.39 5.61 -17.03
C ILE A 192 13.86 4.87 -15.78
N VAL A 193 14.86 5.47 -15.12
CA VAL A 193 15.56 4.83 -13.99
C VAL A 193 15.05 5.38 -12.67
N ILE A 194 14.70 4.49 -11.76
CA ILE A 194 14.49 4.81 -10.35
C ILE A 194 15.88 4.97 -9.71
N GLN A 195 16.27 6.20 -9.43
CA GLN A 195 17.57 6.51 -8.82
C GLN A 195 17.58 6.15 -7.34
N SER A 196 16.45 6.39 -6.65
CA SER A 196 16.26 5.97 -5.26
C SER A 196 14.77 5.87 -4.90
N ALA A 197 14.48 5.04 -3.91
CA ALA A 197 13.19 4.99 -3.22
C ALA A 197 13.43 5.04 -1.70
N SER A 198 12.71 5.89 -0.98
CA SER A 198 12.87 6.08 0.47
C SER A 198 11.54 6.32 1.17
N VAL A 199 11.40 5.75 2.37
CA VAL A 199 10.28 6.07 3.28
C VAL A 199 10.50 7.48 3.83
N LEU A 200 9.42 8.30 3.84
CA LEU A 200 9.43 9.67 4.37
C LEU A 200 9.09 9.68 5.87
#